data_f581cee9d904eb44ec4e62aa6282639c
#
_entry.id   f581cee9d904eb44ec4e62aa6282639c
#
_cell.length_a   1.000
_cell.length_b   1.000
_cell.length_c   1.000
_cell.angle_alpha   90.00
_cell.angle_beta   90.00
_cell.angle_gamma   90.00
#
_symmetry.space_group_name_H-M   'P 1'
#
loop_
_entity.id
_entity.type
_entity.pdbx_description
1 polymer ?
#
loop_
_entity_poly.entity_id
_entity_poly.type
_entity_poly.pdbx_seq_one_letter_code
_entity_poly.pdbx_strand_id
1 'polypeptide(L)'
;EGEGQEGLVSNTSYFSFDDDGPTLTVSVDISPEEQAALFVNVDETDGDERLAVGELDTDGNTDDEGLGLGQVTTNVTGGLTSLFAAPGGSYGADGAGTTKGVLSFVGFPPEGGLATNLFSMAGGAITLFLVEGVIVGRDANGGDPVFTIAIVGEQLQTTLFEALEHPNNGTFDEAVQLQLLTDGAVQLQYTVTREDADGDSITQSATVDLISHTTVEGEGQEGLVSNTSYFSFDDDGPRAAVADAVLDTLVLDETRKVGTEQDGNSDPAGKASVSADFAENFVTSIDYGTDGPGDVTYALALKVD
;
A
#
# COMPACT_ATOMS: atom_id res chain seq x y z
N GLU A 1 22.90 30.05 83.78
CA GLU A 1 23.06 29.33 82.49
C GLU A 1 21.66 29.14 81.93
N GLY A 2 21.30 30.00 80.96
CA GLY A 2 19.98 29.94 80.31
C GLY A 2 20.08 29.00 79.08
N GLU A 3 19.41 27.91 79.19
CA GLU A 3 19.16 27.10 77.95
C GLU A 3 18.16 27.87 77.12
N GLY A 4 18.62 28.25 75.91
CA GLY A 4 17.78 28.88 74.96
C GLY A 4 16.72 27.89 74.46
N GLN A 5 15.47 28.19 74.72
CA GLN A 5 14.36 27.58 74.03
C GLN A 5 14.47 28.04 72.56
N GLU A 6 14.88 27.13 71.67
CA GLU A 6 14.64 27.31 70.27
C GLU A 6 13.12 27.36 70.07
N GLY A 7 12.63 28.52 69.66
CA GLY A 7 11.22 28.73 69.42
C GLY A 7 10.74 27.85 68.31
N LEU A 8 9.94 26.84 68.62
CA LEU A 8 9.12 26.15 67.69
C LEU A 8 8.18 27.17 66.99
N VAL A 9 8.50 27.56 65.80
CA VAL A 9 7.61 28.33 64.92
C VAL A 9 6.48 27.43 64.52
N SER A 10 5.32 27.54 65.13
CA SER A 10 4.11 26.88 64.63
C SER A 10 3.49 27.78 63.59
N ASN A 11 3.62 27.39 62.33
CA ASN A 11 2.93 28.03 61.21
C ASN A 11 1.50 27.49 61.14
N THR A 12 0.53 28.32 61.51
CA THR A 12 -0.90 28.05 61.37
C THR A 12 -1.46 29.06 60.37
N SER A 13 -1.93 28.57 59.23
CA SER A 13 -2.66 29.38 58.25
C SER A 13 -4.09 28.84 58.12
N TYR A 14 -5.05 29.72 58.11
CA TYR A 14 -6.46 29.42 57.81
C TYR A 14 -6.83 29.75 56.36
N PHE A 15 -5.83 30.08 55.53
CA PHE A 15 -5.99 30.42 54.14
C PHE A 15 -5.19 29.42 53.31
N SER A 16 -5.86 28.78 52.36
CA SER A 16 -5.29 28.01 51.30
C SER A 16 -5.73 28.60 49.96
N PHE A 17 -4.91 28.45 48.96
CA PHE A 17 -5.21 28.81 47.60
C PHE A 17 -5.04 27.54 46.79
N ASP A 18 -6.07 27.20 46.03
CA ASP A 18 -6.05 26.04 45.15
C ASP A 18 -5.63 26.50 43.77
N ASP A 19 -4.84 25.67 43.11
CA ASP A 19 -4.34 25.87 41.80
C ASP A 19 -5.42 25.57 40.74
N ASP A 20 -5.31 26.21 39.56
CA ASP A 20 -6.23 26.03 38.40
C ASP A 20 -5.44 25.61 37.15
N GLY A 21 -5.28 24.32 36.96
CA GLY A 21 -4.54 23.77 35.84
C GLY A 21 -5.28 23.86 34.51
N PRO A 22 -4.58 23.54 33.41
CA PRO A 22 -5.11 23.65 32.05
C PRO A 22 -6.19 22.60 31.78
N THR A 23 -7.11 22.95 30.86
CA THR A 23 -8.10 22.02 30.33
C THR A 23 -7.84 21.80 28.81
N LEU A 24 -8.13 20.58 28.30
CA LEU A 24 -7.89 20.22 26.94
C LEU A 24 -8.97 19.28 26.42
N THR A 25 -9.42 19.49 25.19
CA THR A 25 -10.25 18.55 24.44
C THR A 25 -9.66 18.34 23.05
N VAL A 26 -9.59 17.07 22.62
CA VAL A 26 -9.17 16.66 21.27
C VAL A 26 -10.26 15.73 20.74
N SER A 27 -10.70 15.98 19.51
CA SER A 27 -11.75 15.18 18.86
C SER A 27 -11.48 15.07 17.37
N VAL A 28 -12.05 14.03 16.75
CA VAL A 28 -12.04 13.84 15.30
C VAL A 28 -13.07 14.79 14.66
N ASP A 29 -12.70 15.39 13.51
CA ASP A 29 -13.56 16.24 12.69
C ASP A 29 -13.17 16.05 11.21
N ILE A 30 -13.64 14.96 10.61
CA ILE A 30 -13.29 14.57 9.24
C ILE A 30 -14.44 14.88 8.30
N SER A 31 -14.17 15.67 7.28
CA SER A 31 -15.07 15.87 6.15
C SER A 31 -15.02 14.68 5.17
N PRO A 32 -16.07 14.49 4.32
CA PRO A 32 -16.02 13.46 3.28
C PRO A 32 -14.88 13.63 2.27
N GLU A 33 -14.46 14.87 2.00
CA GLU A 33 -13.34 15.19 1.11
C GLU A 33 -12.00 14.76 1.73
N GLU A 34 -11.79 15.01 3.01
CA GLU A 34 -10.59 14.57 3.74
C GLU A 34 -10.57 13.05 3.86
N GLN A 35 -11.71 12.42 4.09
CA GLN A 35 -11.82 10.97 4.13
C GLN A 35 -11.43 10.35 2.77
N ALA A 36 -11.88 10.93 1.65
CA ALA A 36 -11.49 10.47 0.33
C ALA A 36 -9.99 10.68 0.05
N ALA A 37 -9.42 11.78 0.55
CA ALA A 37 -8.01 12.11 0.39
C ALA A 37 -7.06 11.23 1.23
N LEU A 38 -7.58 10.43 2.15
CA LEU A 38 -6.81 9.41 2.89
C LEU A 38 -6.55 8.14 2.07
N PHE A 39 -7.35 7.92 1.02
CA PHE A 39 -7.21 6.71 0.21
C PHE A 39 -5.92 6.73 -0.59
N VAL A 40 -5.19 5.62 -0.54
CA VAL A 40 -3.94 5.38 -1.25
C VAL A 40 -4.13 4.14 -2.09
N ASN A 41 -3.83 4.24 -3.36
CA ASN A 41 -3.70 3.15 -4.29
C ASN A 41 -2.28 3.16 -4.84
N VAL A 42 -1.53 2.09 -4.65
CA VAL A 42 -0.17 1.94 -5.15
C VAL A 42 -0.22 0.89 -6.26
N ASP A 43 0.22 1.26 -7.44
CA ASP A 43 0.33 0.40 -8.58
C ASP A 43 1.71 -0.26 -8.64
N GLU A 44 1.77 -1.52 -9.03
CA GLU A 44 3.00 -2.29 -9.23
C GLU A 44 3.58 -2.11 -10.62
N THR A 45 2.82 -1.54 -11.56
CA THR A 45 3.18 -1.41 -12.96
C THR A 45 4.28 -0.36 -13.15
N ASP A 46 5.39 -0.76 -13.80
CA ASP A 46 6.43 0.15 -14.26
C ASP A 46 6.03 0.74 -15.62
N GLY A 47 5.58 1.99 -15.63
CA GLY A 47 5.17 2.74 -16.82
C GLY A 47 3.67 2.72 -17.10
N ASP A 48 3.26 2.57 -18.36
CA ASP A 48 1.84 2.60 -18.76
C ASP A 48 1.06 1.39 -18.22
N GLU A 49 0.09 1.61 -17.40
CA GLU A 49 -0.80 0.59 -16.85
C GLU A 49 -1.63 -0.15 -17.92
N ARG A 50 -2.15 -1.32 -17.53
CA ARG A 50 -3.01 -2.13 -18.41
C ARG A 50 -4.24 -2.61 -17.65
N LEU A 51 -5.38 -2.02 -17.97
CA LEU A 51 -6.67 -2.36 -17.35
C LEU A 51 -7.16 -3.75 -17.76
N ALA A 52 -6.91 -4.14 -19.04
CA ALA A 52 -7.27 -5.44 -19.59
C ALA A 52 -6.43 -5.76 -20.81
N VAL A 53 -6.57 -6.98 -21.36
CA VAL A 53 -5.89 -7.39 -22.56
C VAL A 53 -6.21 -6.42 -23.73
N GLY A 54 -5.21 -5.64 -24.14
CA GLY A 54 -5.29 -4.68 -25.26
C GLY A 54 -5.80 -3.30 -24.88
N GLU A 55 -6.13 -3.05 -23.63
CA GLU A 55 -6.43 -1.73 -23.09
C GLU A 55 -5.20 -1.20 -22.34
N LEU A 56 -4.88 0.06 -22.55
CA LEU A 56 -3.83 0.76 -21.84
C LEU A 56 -4.49 1.87 -21.04
N ASP A 57 -4.17 1.98 -19.77
CA ASP A 57 -4.35 3.20 -19.04
C ASP A 57 -3.27 4.19 -19.43
N THR A 58 -3.68 5.39 -19.78
CA THR A 58 -2.79 6.46 -20.28
C THR A 58 -2.86 7.69 -19.42
N ASP A 59 -3.49 7.62 -18.25
CA ASP A 59 -3.64 8.79 -17.38
C ASP A 59 -2.36 9.15 -16.60
N GLY A 60 -1.36 8.31 -16.71
CA GLY A 60 -0.02 8.55 -16.18
C GLY A 60 0.11 8.04 -14.76
N ASN A 61 0.78 6.93 -14.64
CA ASN A 61 1.20 6.40 -13.35
C ASN A 61 2.17 7.35 -12.67
N THR A 62 1.77 7.97 -11.55
CA THR A 62 2.60 8.89 -10.78
C THR A 62 3.31 8.20 -9.62
N ASP A 63 3.00 6.95 -9.35
CA ASP A 63 3.57 6.15 -8.27
C ASP A 63 4.88 5.47 -8.65
N ASP A 64 5.25 5.39 -9.93
CA ASP A 64 6.61 5.03 -10.39
C ASP A 64 7.69 5.99 -9.87
N GLU A 65 7.30 7.21 -9.49
CA GLU A 65 8.22 8.20 -8.96
C GLU A 65 8.47 7.95 -7.47
N GLY A 66 9.64 7.49 -7.10
CA GLY A 66 10.01 7.34 -5.71
C GLY A 66 10.92 6.16 -5.42
N LEU A 67 10.72 5.53 -4.28
CA LEU A 67 11.44 4.34 -3.86
C LEU A 67 10.57 3.10 -4.09
N GLY A 68 11.23 1.98 -4.39
CA GLY A 68 10.56 0.70 -4.56
C GLY A 68 9.92 0.51 -5.92
N LEU A 69 8.90 -0.31 -6.00
CA LEU A 69 8.09 -0.55 -7.19
C LEU A 69 7.10 0.61 -7.41
N GLY A 70 6.51 1.10 -6.33
CA GLY A 70 5.61 2.25 -6.37
C GLY A 70 5.59 3.02 -5.05
N GLN A 71 5.32 4.32 -5.11
CA GLN A 71 5.22 5.17 -3.93
C GLN A 71 4.15 6.25 -4.09
N VAL A 72 3.15 6.22 -3.24
CA VAL A 72 2.06 7.19 -3.22
C VAL A 72 2.03 7.95 -1.90
N THR A 73 1.81 9.26 -1.98
CA THR A 73 1.62 10.13 -0.81
C THR A 73 0.23 10.74 -0.85
N THR A 74 -0.51 10.64 0.25
CA THR A 74 -1.83 11.29 0.38
C THR A 74 -1.72 12.81 0.18
N ASN A 75 -2.84 13.42 -0.21
CA ASN A 75 -2.92 14.88 -0.37
C ASN A 75 -4.08 15.45 0.46
N VAL A 76 -4.05 15.17 1.78
CA VAL A 76 -5.03 15.73 2.71
C VAL A 76 -4.80 17.22 2.85
N THR A 77 -5.81 18.03 2.49
CA THR A 77 -5.71 19.49 2.59
C THR A 77 -5.55 19.93 4.04
N GLY A 78 -4.47 20.65 4.32
CA GLY A 78 -4.13 21.04 5.71
C GLY A 78 -3.34 20.00 6.48
N GLY A 79 -3.01 18.86 5.84
CA GLY A 79 -2.28 17.76 6.45
C GLY A 79 -3.14 16.86 7.33
N LEU A 80 -2.57 15.80 7.87
CA LEU A 80 -3.28 14.81 8.72
C LEU A 80 -3.82 15.43 10.03
N THR A 81 -3.27 16.54 10.48
CA THR A 81 -3.78 17.24 11.66
C THR A 81 -5.15 17.88 11.41
N SER A 82 -5.52 18.18 10.15
CA SER A 82 -6.86 18.71 9.82
C SER A 82 -8.00 17.71 10.06
N LEU A 83 -7.68 16.40 10.13
CA LEU A 83 -8.66 15.35 10.47
C LEU A 83 -9.21 15.46 11.92
N PHE A 84 -8.62 16.37 12.69
CA PHE A 84 -8.98 16.59 14.08
C PHE A 84 -9.41 18.04 14.27
N ALA A 85 -10.43 18.24 15.11
CA ALA A 85 -10.83 19.58 15.49
C ALA A 85 -9.69 20.34 16.19
N ALA A 86 -9.68 21.64 16.03
CA ALA A 86 -8.72 22.48 16.76
C ALA A 86 -8.80 22.18 18.28
N PRO A 87 -7.67 22.01 19.00
CA PRO A 87 -7.68 21.65 20.40
C PRO A 87 -8.43 22.69 21.25
N GLY A 88 -9.52 22.25 21.88
CA GLY A 88 -10.36 23.07 22.76
C GLY A 88 -9.81 23.19 24.17
N GLY A 89 -10.52 23.95 25.06
CA GLY A 89 -10.16 24.14 26.47
C GLY A 89 -9.41 25.45 26.73
N SER A 90 -8.81 25.57 27.92
CA SER A 90 -8.12 26.78 28.38
C SER A 90 -6.81 26.47 29.08
N TYR A 91 -5.97 27.48 29.31
CA TYR A 91 -4.75 27.38 30.10
C TYR A 91 -4.97 27.60 31.59
N GLY A 92 -6.21 27.88 32.03
CA GLY A 92 -6.47 28.21 33.41
C GLY A 92 -6.18 29.67 33.77
N ALA A 93 -6.09 29.95 35.08
CA ALA A 93 -5.84 31.29 35.60
C ALA A 93 -4.37 31.73 35.50
N ASP A 94 -3.46 30.75 35.39
CA ASP A 94 -2.00 30.98 35.39
C ASP A 94 -1.48 31.52 34.03
N GLY A 95 -2.34 31.51 33.04
CA GLY A 95 -2.06 32.11 31.75
C GLY A 95 -1.51 31.13 30.72
N ALA A 96 -1.27 31.63 29.50
CA ALA A 96 -0.91 30.81 28.37
C ALA A 96 0.57 30.36 28.41
N GLY A 97 0.79 29.08 28.34
CA GLY A 97 2.06 28.43 28.09
C GLY A 97 2.15 27.86 26.64
N THR A 98 2.25 26.56 26.48
CA THR A 98 2.42 25.92 25.16
C THR A 98 1.33 24.90 24.87
N THR A 99 1.01 24.71 23.58
CA THR A 99 0.23 23.58 23.09
C THR A 99 1.00 22.91 21.96
N LYS A 100 1.24 21.59 22.08
CA LYS A 100 1.98 20.79 21.09
C LYS A 100 1.17 19.56 20.71
N GLY A 101 1.10 19.28 19.40
CA GLY A 101 0.47 18.09 18.86
C GLY A 101 1.49 17.16 18.18
N VAL A 102 1.27 15.87 18.27
CA VAL A 102 2.09 14.82 17.63
C VAL A 102 1.18 13.79 17.01
N LEU A 103 1.45 13.43 15.75
CA LEU A 103 0.83 12.32 15.05
C LEU A 103 1.64 11.05 15.26
N SER A 104 0.96 9.92 15.42
CA SER A 104 1.58 8.59 15.52
C SER A 104 0.61 7.50 15.10
N PHE A 105 1.15 6.34 14.74
CA PHE A 105 0.33 5.13 14.57
C PHE A 105 0.18 4.39 15.89
N VAL A 106 -1.03 3.86 16.12
CA VAL A 106 -1.36 3.02 17.27
C VAL A 106 -2.23 1.84 16.85
N GLY A 107 -2.53 0.94 17.80
CA GLY A 107 -3.35 -0.25 17.55
C GLY A 107 -2.53 -1.52 17.35
N PHE A 108 -1.20 -1.45 17.46
CA PHE A 108 -0.33 -2.61 17.36
C PHE A 108 -0.17 -3.33 18.70
N PRO A 109 -0.10 -4.68 18.70
CA PRO A 109 0.22 -5.42 19.90
C PRO A 109 1.68 -5.14 20.34
N PRO A 110 2.00 -5.25 21.63
CA PRO A 110 3.35 -5.00 22.13
C PRO A 110 4.38 -6.02 21.63
N GLU A 111 3.94 -7.22 21.27
CA GLU A 111 4.74 -8.28 20.67
C GLU A 111 3.97 -8.93 19.53
N GLY A 112 4.69 -9.40 18.51
CA GLY A 112 4.11 -9.91 17.28
C GLY A 112 3.62 -8.80 16.36
N GLY A 113 2.75 -9.13 15.40
CA GLY A 113 2.20 -8.21 14.42
C GLY A 113 0.72 -8.49 14.15
N LEU A 114 0.15 -7.75 13.22
CA LEU A 114 -1.23 -7.90 12.76
C LEU A 114 -1.23 -8.64 11.41
N ALA A 115 -1.85 -9.82 11.39
CA ALA A 115 -1.98 -10.62 10.17
C ALA A 115 -2.94 -9.93 9.18
N THR A 116 -2.57 -9.96 7.90
CA THR A 116 -3.35 -9.37 6.80
C THR A 116 -3.80 -10.42 5.79
N ASN A 117 -4.68 -10.00 4.87
CA ASN A 117 -5.11 -10.80 3.73
C ASN A 117 -4.11 -10.81 2.57
N LEU A 118 -3.04 -10.01 2.64
CA LEU A 118 -2.06 -9.88 1.56
C LEU A 118 -0.99 -10.98 1.61
N PHE A 119 -0.48 -11.33 0.44
CA PHE A 119 0.65 -12.23 0.25
C PHE A 119 1.66 -11.58 -0.69
N SER A 120 2.95 -11.82 -0.47
CA SER A 120 3.99 -11.42 -1.43
C SER A 120 4.16 -12.49 -2.50
N MET A 121 4.60 -12.11 -3.70
CA MET A 121 4.95 -13.05 -4.78
C MET A 121 6.10 -13.99 -4.39
N ALA A 122 6.94 -13.61 -3.44
CA ALA A 122 7.92 -14.50 -2.83
C ALA A 122 7.31 -15.63 -1.97
N GLY A 123 5.98 -15.62 -1.76
CA GLY A 123 5.21 -16.74 -1.22
C GLY A 123 4.99 -16.70 0.29
N GLY A 124 4.77 -15.54 0.86
CA GLY A 124 4.51 -15.41 2.29
C GLY A 124 3.31 -14.54 2.63
N ALA A 125 2.50 -14.96 3.61
CA ALA A 125 1.47 -14.10 4.20
C ALA A 125 2.11 -12.87 4.86
N ILE A 126 1.53 -11.70 4.60
CA ILE A 126 2.07 -10.43 5.09
C ILE A 126 1.49 -10.10 6.46
N THR A 127 2.37 -9.71 7.37
CA THR A 127 2.05 -9.26 8.72
C THR A 127 2.54 -7.83 8.91
N LEU A 128 1.72 -6.98 9.51
CA LEU A 128 2.06 -5.59 9.82
C LEU A 128 2.78 -5.49 11.17
N PHE A 129 3.81 -4.69 11.20
CA PHE A 129 4.57 -4.32 12.40
C PHE A 129 4.70 -2.80 12.49
N LEU A 130 4.80 -2.28 13.72
CA LEU A 130 5.18 -0.89 13.95
C LEU A 130 6.67 -0.85 14.32
N VAL A 131 7.50 -0.29 13.45
CA VAL A 131 8.94 -0.21 13.62
C VAL A 131 9.37 1.25 13.55
N GLU A 132 9.86 1.80 14.65
CA GLU A 132 10.31 3.20 14.73
C GLU A 132 9.29 4.24 14.24
N GLY A 133 7.99 3.97 14.47
CA GLY A 133 6.91 4.86 14.06
C GLY A 133 6.45 4.69 12.61
N VAL A 134 6.96 3.71 11.89
CA VAL A 134 6.56 3.33 10.53
C VAL A 134 5.81 1.99 10.58
N ILE A 135 4.72 1.87 9.86
CA ILE A 135 4.05 0.59 9.63
C ILE A 135 4.84 -0.14 8.55
N VAL A 136 5.24 -1.37 8.83
CA VAL A 136 6.02 -2.22 7.94
C VAL A 136 5.26 -3.52 7.69
N GLY A 137 4.88 -3.77 6.45
CA GLY A 137 4.38 -5.05 5.98
C GLY A 137 5.56 -5.98 5.65
N ARG A 138 5.60 -7.16 6.27
CA ARG A 138 6.64 -8.18 6.03
C ARG A 138 6.00 -9.52 5.77
N ASP A 139 6.61 -10.28 4.86
CA ASP A 139 6.22 -11.66 4.61
C ASP A 139 6.73 -12.61 5.70
N ALA A 140 6.28 -13.87 5.65
CA ALA A 140 6.67 -14.91 6.60
C ALA A 140 8.15 -15.30 6.51
N ASN A 141 8.85 -14.93 5.44
CA ASN A 141 10.26 -15.22 5.24
C ASN A 141 11.17 -14.26 6.03
N GLY A 142 10.57 -13.20 6.63
CA GLY A 142 11.21 -12.35 7.64
C GLY A 142 12.39 -11.53 7.14
N GLY A 143 12.34 -11.16 5.86
CA GLY A 143 13.34 -10.39 5.18
C GLY A 143 13.09 -8.88 5.22
N ASP A 144 13.33 -8.25 4.10
CA ASP A 144 13.12 -6.85 3.84
C ASP A 144 11.61 -6.51 3.86
N PRO A 145 11.23 -5.24 3.98
CA PRO A 145 9.83 -4.84 3.91
C PRO A 145 9.25 -5.12 2.52
N VAL A 146 8.03 -5.68 2.48
CA VAL A 146 7.24 -5.78 1.26
C VAL A 146 6.65 -4.39 0.94
N PHE A 147 6.12 -3.72 1.96
CA PHE A 147 5.70 -2.32 1.86
C PHE A 147 5.86 -1.59 3.20
N THR A 148 5.83 -0.25 3.14
CA THR A 148 5.82 0.61 4.32
C THR A 148 4.75 1.68 4.22
N ILE A 149 4.22 2.10 5.37
CA ILE A 149 3.35 3.26 5.50
C ILE A 149 3.95 4.18 6.56
N ALA A 150 4.30 5.40 6.18
CA ALA A 150 4.96 6.38 7.04
C ALA A 150 4.18 7.70 7.10
N ILE A 151 4.39 8.48 8.16
CA ILE A 151 3.93 9.86 8.24
C ILE A 151 5.08 10.75 7.77
N VAL A 152 4.93 11.39 6.60
CA VAL A 152 5.93 12.25 5.98
C VAL A 152 5.31 13.60 5.66
N GLY A 153 5.81 14.68 6.26
CA GLY A 153 5.28 16.03 6.01
C GLY A 153 3.79 16.19 6.31
N GLU A 154 3.29 15.52 7.37
CA GLU A 154 1.87 15.45 7.73
C GLU A 154 0.98 14.83 6.65
N GLN A 155 1.51 13.90 5.87
CA GLN A 155 0.78 13.06 4.92
C GLN A 155 1.14 11.58 5.18
N LEU A 156 0.28 10.66 4.76
CA LEU A 156 0.63 9.25 4.70
C LEU A 156 1.40 8.99 3.40
N GLN A 157 2.54 8.34 3.51
CA GLN A 157 3.31 7.88 2.36
C GLN A 157 3.38 6.37 2.42
N THR A 158 2.89 5.72 1.37
CA THR A 158 2.95 4.27 1.19
C THR A 158 3.98 3.97 0.11
N THR A 159 4.88 3.04 0.38
CA THR A 159 5.91 2.59 -0.55
C THR A 159 5.84 1.07 -0.65
N LEU A 160 5.72 0.55 -1.86
CA LEU A 160 5.75 -0.87 -2.18
C LEU A 160 7.15 -1.23 -2.68
N PHE A 161 7.71 -2.35 -2.21
CA PHE A 161 9.07 -2.82 -2.53
C PHE A 161 9.10 -4.18 -3.22
N GLU A 162 8.06 -4.99 -3.03
CA GLU A 162 7.91 -6.31 -3.62
C GLU A 162 6.49 -6.47 -4.15
N ALA A 163 6.34 -7.16 -5.28
CA ALA A 163 5.04 -7.46 -5.87
C ALA A 163 4.17 -8.30 -4.93
N LEU A 164 2.87 -8.07 -4.99
CA LEU A 164 1.87 -8.77 -4.20
C LEU A 164 1.20 -9.87 -5.04
N GLU A 165 0.64 -10.86 -4.38
CA GLU A 165 -0.14 -11.90 -5.02
C GLU A 165 -1.57 -11.41 -5.24
N HIS A 166 -2.01 -11.34 -6.50
CA HIS A 166 -3.34 -10.95 -6.91
C HIS A 166 -4.18 -12.19 -7.28
N PRO A 167 -5.39 -12.37 -6.72
CA PRO A 167 -6.13 -13.63 -6.87
C PRO A 167 -6.83 -13.82 -8.22
N ASN A 168 -6.97 -12.78 -9.05
CA ASN A 168 -7.73 -12.86 -10.29
C ASN A 168 -6.86 -12.67 -11.53
N ASN A 169 -6.36 -13.71 -12.10
CA ASN A 169 -5.52 -13.71 -13.30
C ASN A 169 -6.25 -13.30 -14.59
N GLY A 170 -7.45 -12.76 -14.51
CA GLY A 170 -8.27 -12.36 -15.67
C GLY A 170 -8.28 -10.88 -15.98
N THR A 171 -7.76 -10.08 -15.08
CA THR A 171 -7.57 -8.62 -15.20
C THR A 171 -6.11 -8.31 -14.94
N PHE A 172 -5.58 -7.26 -15.56
CA PHE A 172 -4.19 -6.82 -15.42
C PHE A 172 -4.08 -5.53 -14.60
N ASP A 173 -5.12 -5.21 -13.89
CA ASP A 173 -5.29 -4.06 -13.02
C ASP A 173 -6.32 -4.49 -11.97
N GLU A 174 -5.94 -5.43 -11.10
CA GLU A 174 -6.77 -5.89 -10.01
C GLU A 174 -6.33 -5.25 -8.71
N ALA A 175 -7.20 -4.41 -8.16
CA ALA A 175 -6.97 -3.82 -6.85
C ALA A 175 -7.15 -4.83 -5.71
N VAL A 176 -6.14 -5.02 -4.89
CA VAL A 176 -6.24 -5.74 -3.62
C VAL A 176 -6.17 -4.78 -2.44
N GLN A 177 -7.25 -4.73 -1.65
CA GLN A 177 -7.32 -3.86 -0.48
C GLN A 177 -6.66 -4.53 0.73
N LEU A 178 -5.81 -3.80 1.44
CA LEU A 178 -5.19 -4.24 2.70
C LEU A 178 -6.26 -4.41 3.78
N GLN A 179 -6.41 -5.61 4.34
CA GLN A 179 -7.37 -5.91 5.40
C GLN A 179 -6.71 -6.68 6.54
N LEU A 180 -7.16 -6.46 7.77
CA LEU A 180 -6.79 -7.29 8.91
C LEU A 180 -7.60 -8.59 8.90
N LEU A 181 -7.01 -9.68 9.39
CA LEU A 181 -7.66 -10.99 9.50
C LEU A 181 -8.29 -11.24 10.88
N THR A 182 -8.06 -10.37 11.84
CA THR A 182 -8.59 -10.47 13.20
C THR A 182 -9.12 -9.13 13.66
N ASP A 183 -10.05 -9.15 14.61
CA ASP A 183 -10.62 -7.94 15.20
C ASP A 183 -9.52 -7.02 15.73
N GLY A 184 -9.61 -5.76 15.36
CA GLY A 184 -8.65 -4.73 15.69
C GLY A 184 -8.66 -3.55 14.73
N ALA A 185 -7.87 -2.56 15.02
CA ALA A 185 -7.67 -1.42 14.13
C ALA A 185 -6.25 -0.87 14.21
N VAL A 186 -5.70 -0.54 13.06
CA VAL A 186 -4.55 0.35 12.93
C VAL A 186 -5.07 1.77 12.81
N GLN A 187 -4.62 2.65 13.68
CA GLN A 187 -5.19 3.98 13.83
C GLN A 187 -4.10 5.05 13.71
N LEU A 188 -4.48 6.18 13.12
CA LEU A 188 -3.76 7.43 13.25
C LEU A 188 -4.20 8.11 14.55
N GLN A 189 -3.27 8.38 15.43
CA GLN A 189 -3.51 9.09 16.69
C GLN A 189 -2.92 10.50 16.65
N TYR A 190 -3.71 11.48 17.03
CA TYR A 190 -3.25 12.82 17.32
C TYR A 190 -3.24 13.05 18.82
N THR A 191 -2.05 13.20 19.40
CA THR A 191 -1.83 13.46 20.82
C THR A 191 -1.45 14.91 21.02
N VAL A 192 -2.20 15.63 21.84
CA VAL A 192 -1.96 17.03 22.17
C VAL A 192 -1.63 17.15 23.65
N THR A 193 -0.57 17.91 23.95
CA THR A 193 -0.19 18.31 25.30
C THR A 193 -0.28 19.82 25.40
N ARG A 194 -0.98 20.29 26.43
CA ARG A 194 -1.08 21.70 26.80
C ARG A 194 -0.42 21.90 28.16
N GLU A 195 0.45 22.88 28.22
CA GLU A 195 1.15 23.31 29.44
C GLU A 195 0.88 24.79 29.64
N ASP A 196 0.51 25.20 30.83
CA ASP A 196 0.26 26.59 31.21
C ASP A 196 1.56 27.34 31.61
N ALA A 197 1.43 28.55 32.14
CA ALA A 197 2.59 29.41 32.37
C ALA A 197 3.44 29.02 33.58
N ASP A 198 2.89 28.31 34.54
CA ASP A 198 3.62 27.84 35.71
C ASP A 198 4.09 26.38 35.62
N GLY A 199 3.68 25.65 34.53
CA GLY A 199 4.21 24.35 34.17
C GLY A 199 3.27 23.18 34.36
N ASP A 200 2.02 23.43 34.78
CA ASP A 200 1.01 22.39 34.82
C ASP A 200 0.63 21.92 33.42
N SER A 201 0.44 20.62 33.24
CA SER A 201 0.22 20.06 31.91
C SER A 201 -0.90 19.03 31.88
N ILE A 202 -1.63 19.01 30.76
CA ILE A 202 -2.63 18.01 30.41
C ILE A 202 -2.37 17.43 29.01
N THR A 203 -2.56 16.12 28.87
CA THR A 203 -2.43 15.44 27.57
C THR A 203 -3.74 14.73 27.24
N GLN A 204 -4.20 14.90 26.01
CA GLN A 204 -5.38 14.23 25.43
C GLN A 204 -5.07 13.76 24.03
N SER A 205 -5.77 12.71 23.57
CA SER A 205 -5.63 12.20 22.22
C SER A 205 -6.96 11.81 21.61
N ALA A 206 -7.00 11.81 20.27
CA ALA A 206 -8.09 11.24 19.48
C ALA A 206 -7.49 10.36 18.38
N THR A 207 -8.27 9.40 17.85
CA THR A 207 -7.82 8.43 16.85
C THR A 207 -8.78 8.35 15.66
N VAL A 208 -8.21 8.08 14.48
CA VAL A 208 -8.91 7.79 13.23
C VAL A 208 -8.49 6.40 12.78
N ASP A 209 -9.46 5.54 12.48
CA ASP A 209 -9.18 4.21 11.95
C ASP A 209 -8.64 4.33 10.52
N LEU A 210 -7.46 3.77 10.26
CA LEU A 210 -6.88 3.64 8.92
C LEU A 210 -7.15 2.27 8.31
N ILE A 211 -7.05 1.22 9.12
CA ILE A 211 -7.39 -0.15 8.77
C ILE A 211 -8.14 -0.73 9.96
N SER A 212 -9.33 -1.27 9.75
CA SER A 212 -10.08 -1.91 10.83
C SER A 212 -10.76 -3.19 10.37
N HIS A 213 -10.89 -4.13 11.28
CA HIS A 213 -11.65 -5.36 11.13
C HIS A 213 -12.50 -5.55 12.38
N THR A 214 -13.79 -5.74 12.19
CA THR A 214 -14.72 -5.99 13.29
C THR A 214 -15.70 -7.08 12.90
N THR A 215 -15.70 -8.18 13.66
CA THR A 215 -16.73 -9.21 13.55
C THR A 215 -18.02 -8.68 14.17
N VAL A 216 -19.09 -8.64 13.39
CA VAL A 216 -20.39 -8.18 13.85
C VAL A 216 -21.06 -9.32 14.65
N GLU A 217 -21.34 -9.07 15.92
CA GLU A 217 -22.09 -9.98 16.78
C GLU A 217 -23.55 -9.53 16.90
N GLY A 218 -24.51 -10.43 16.68
CA GLY A 218 -25.94 -10.16 16.83
C GLY A 218 -26.82 -11.27 16.27
N GLU A 219 -28.04 -11.42 16.78
CA GLU A 219 -28.99 -12.45 16.31
C GLU A 219 -29.24 -12.27 14.80
N GLY A 220 -28.85 -13.26 13.99
CA GLY A 220 -28.99 -13.27 12.54
C GLY A 220 -27.90 -12.51 11.78
N GLN A 221 -26.82 -12.08 12.46
CA GLN A 221 -25.67 -11.38 11.86
C GLN A 221 -24.34 -12.07 12.17
N GLU A 222 -24.37 -13.29 12.74
CA GLU A 222 -23.15 -14.01 13.05
C GLU A 222 -22.31 -14.25 11.79
N GLY A 223 -21.05 -13.83 11.88
CA GLY A 223 -20.06 -13.96 10.80
C GLY A 223 -20.07 -12.84 9.75
N LEU A 224 -20.85 -11.77 9.93
CA LEU A 224 -20.66 -10.57 9.15
C LEU A 224 -19.42 -9.82 9.66
N VAL A 225 -18.64 -9.29 8.72
CA VAL A 225 -17.43 -8.54 9.00
C VAL A 225 -17.61 -7.11 8.47
N SER A 226 -17.22 -6.14 9.28
CA SER A 226 -17.08 -4.74 8.86
C SER A 226 -15.61 -4.40 8.78
N ASN A 227 -15.14 -4.09 7.59
CA ASN A 227 -13.75 -3.70 7.33
C ASN A 227 -13.70 -2.27 6.83
N THR A 228 -12.67 -1.54 7.26
CA THR A 228 -12.27 -0.27 6.69
C THR A 228 -10.79 -0.35 6.34
N SER A 229 -10.42 0.14 5.16
CA SER A 229 -9.03 0.33 4.79
C SER A 229 -8.92 1.49 3.81
N TYR A 230 -7.88 2.28 3.96
CA TYR A 230 -7.53 3.36 3.04
C TYR A 230 -6.35 2.99 2.13
N PHE A 231 -5.94 1.73 2.09
CA PHE A 231 -4.79 1.25 1.33
C PHE A 231 -5.20 0.15 0.37
N SER A 232 -4.81 0.30 -0.88
CA SER A 232 -5.02 -0.63 -1.98
C SER A 232 -3.74 -0.75 -2.79
N PHE A 233 -3.59 -1.88 -3.49
CA PHE A 233 -2.46 -2.16 -4.36
C PHE A 233 -3.03 -2.75 -5.65
N ASP A 234 -2.56 -2.26 -6.79
CA ASP A 234 -3.00 -2.71 -8.12
C ASP A 234 -1.95 -3.59 -8.78
N ASP A 235 -2.43 -4.57 -9.55
CA ASP A 235 -1.66 -5.61 -10.23
C ASP A 235 -0.94 -5.07 -11.47
N ASP A 236 0.18 -5.69 -11.84
CA ASP A 236 0.89 -5.48 -13.10
C ASP A 236 0.74 -6.69 -14.03
N GLY A 237 -0.01 -6.53 -15.09
CA GLY A 237 -0.24 -7.59 -16.06
C GLY A 237 0.87 -7.78 -17.11
N PRO A 238 1.08 -9.02 -17.57
CA PRO A 238 2.12 -9.30 -18.55
C PRO A 238 1.83 -8.68 -19.92
N ARG A 239 2.88 -8.31 -20.64
CA ARG A 239 2.85 -7.79 -22.01
C ARG A 239 3.47 -8.78 -22.98
N ALA A 240 2.79 -9.06 -24.10
CA ALA A 240 3.35 -9.84 -25.18
C ALA A 240 3.09 -9.14 -26.53
N ALA A 241 4.13 -8.98 -27.31
CA ALA A 241 4.02 -8.48 -28.68
C ALA A 241 4.68 -9.45 -29.65
N VAL A 242 4.06 -9.59 -30.83
CA VAL A 242 4.57 -10.38 -31.93
C VAL A 242 4.66 -9.46 -33.14
N ALA A 243 5.84 -9.38 -33.75
CA ALA A 243 6.07 -8.62 -34.94
C ALA A 243 6.63 -9.52 -36.06
N ASP A 244 6.28 -9.19 -37.30
CA ASP A 244 6.85 -9.85 -38.47
C ASP A 244 8.32 -9.46 -38.61
N ALA A 245 9.20 -10.45 -38.73
CA ALA A 245 10.64 -10.22 -39.01
C ALA A 245 10.93 -10.33 -40.52
N VAL A 246 11.06 -11.53 -41.01
CA VAL A 246 11.33 -11.83 -42.40
C VAL A 246 10.36 -12.91 -42.81
N LEU A 247 9.69 -12.70 -43.96
CA LEU A 247 8.77 -13.70 -44.48
C LEU A 247 9.54 -14.75 -45.30
N ASP A 248 9.48 -15.99 -44.86
CA ASP A 248 9.92 -17.11 -45.68
C ASP A 248 8.96 -17.35 -46.82
N THR A 249 9.54 -17.68 -47.96
CA THR A 249 8.77 -18.01 -49.16
C THR A 249 8.85 -19.51 -49.45
N LEU A 250 7.71 -20.16 -49.46
CA LEU A 250 7.59 -21.54 -49.90
C LEU A 250 7.38 -21.57 -51.39
N VAL A 251 8.36 -22.10 -52.09
CA VAL A 251 8.26 -22.32 -53.52
C VAL A 251 8.12 -23.82 -53.80
N LEU A 252 7.02 -24.20 -54.37
CA LEU A 252 6.74 -25.56 -54.74
C LEU A 252 7.02 -25.73 -56.24
N ASP A 253 8.02 -26.51 -56.58
CA ASP A 253 8.38 -26.81 -57.94
C ASP A 253 7.68 -28.09 -58.40
N GLU A 254 7.04 -28.04 -59.58
CA GLU A 254 6.39 -29.19 -60.20
C GLU A 254 7.38 -30.10 -60.94
N THR A 255 8.62 -29.62 -61.12
CA THR A 255 9.64 -30.36 -61.77
C THR A 255 10.12 -31.53 -60.93
N ARG A 256 10.05 -32.72 -61.46
CA ARG A 256 10.65 -33.85 -60.75
C ARG A 256 12.15 -33.76 -60.80
N LYS A 257 12.79 -33.98 -59.69
CA LYS A 257 14.24 -33.99 -59.59
C LYS A 257 14.82 -35.05 -60.53
N VAL A 258 15.54 -34.61 -61.56
CA VAL A 258 16.30 -35.46 -62.44
C VAL A 258 17.73 -34.94 -62.52
N GLY A 259 18.67 -35.67 -61.98
CA GLY A 259 20.08 -35.28 -62.01
C GLY A 259 20.49 -34.26 -60.96
N THR A 260 20.87 -33.04 -61.37
CA THR A 260 21.49 -32.02 -60.53
C THR A 260 20.58 -30.89 -60.10
N GLU A 261 19.27 -31.00 -60.27
CA GLU A 261 18.34 -29.98 -59.74
C GLU A 261 18.39 -29.95 -58.25
N GLN A 262 18.50 -28.72 -57.67
CA GLN A 262 18.72 -28.53 -56.26
C GLN A 262 17.67 -27.64 -55.59
N ASP A 263 16.82 -27.01 -56.34
CA ASP A 263 15.83 -26.06 -55.89
C ASP A 263 14.46 -26.71 -55.63
N GLY A 264 14.21 -27.87 -56.16
CA GLY A 264 12.98 -28.59 -55.95
C GLY A 264 13.07 -29.59 -54.83
N ASN A 265 12.13 -29.59 -53.96
CA ASN A 265 11.98 -30.65 -53.00
C ASN A 265 11.25 -31.82 -53.54
N SER A 266 12.00 -32.83 -53.78
CA SER A 266 11.59 -33.98 -54.54
C SER A 266 11.10 -35.15 -53.72
N ASP A 267 10.83 -34.97 -52.46
CA ASP A 267 10.44 -36.10 -51.63
C ASP A 267 8.98 -36.09 -51.23
N PRO A 268 8.39 -37.18 -51.13
CA PRO A 268 7.89 -38.02 -52.18
C PRO A 268 6.47 -38.48 -51.96
N ALA A 269 5.59 -37.72 -51.34
CA ALA A 269 4.19 -38.11 -51.20
C ALA A 269 3.26 -37.49 -52.27
N GLY A 270 3.82 -36.82 -53.22
CA GLY A 270 3.12 -36.16 -54.32
C GLY A 270 4.05 -35.89 -55.48
N LYS A 271 3.79 -34.86 -56.27
CA LYS A 271 4.71 -34.38 -57.30
C LYS A 271 5.87 -33.62 -56.71
N ALA A 272 5.60 -32.81 -55.68
CA ALA A 272 6.58 -32.07 -54.89
C ALA A 272 6.05 -31.74 -53.51
N SER A 273 6.95 -31.52 -52.54
CA SER A 273 6.63 -31.01 -51.24
C SER A 273 7.73 -30.07 -50.78
N VAL A 274 7.37 -29.07 -50.05
CA VAL A 274 8.27 -28.10 -49.44
C VAL A 274 7.83 -27.81 -47.99
N SER A 275 8.80 -27.66 -47.13
CA SER A 275 8.56 -27.24 -45.73
C SER A 275 9.50 -26.09 -45.38
N ALA A 276 9.05 -25.21 -44.53
CA ALA A 276 9.85 -24.17 -43.94
C ALA A 276 9.61 -24.13 -42.44
N ASP A 277 10.58 -23.62 -41.73
CA ASP A 277 10.45 -23.29 -40.33
C ASP A 277 10.03 -21.82 -40.19
N PHE A 278 8.81 -21.59 -39.76
CA PHE A 278 8.26 -20.24 -39.58
C PHE A 278 8.56 -19.61 -38.22
N ALA A 279 9.28 -20.29 -37.35
CA ALA A 279 9.57 -19.75 -36.04
C ALA A 279 10.37 -18.43 -36.08
N GLU A 280 11.32 -18.36 -37.04
CA GLU A 280 12.17 -17.17 -37.24
C GLU A 280 11.46 -16.00 -37.95
N ASN A 281 10.25 -16.23 -38.49
CA ASN A 281 9.48 -15.19 -39.18
C ASN A 281 8.84 -14.21 -38.21
N PHE A 282 8.86 -14.52 -36.92
CA PHE A 282 8.24 -13.71 -35.88
C PHE A 282 9.27 -13.32 -34.84
N VAL A 283 9.25 -12.05 -34.47
CA VAL A 283 9.96 -11.54 -33.26
C VAL A 283 8.95 -11.39 -32.15
N THR A 284 9.23 -12.02 -31.04
CA THR A 284 8.42 -11.88 -29.84
C THR A 284 9.14 -11.02 -28.81
N SER A 285 8.44 -10.06 -28.21
CA SER A 285 8.87 -9.41 -26.98
C SER A 285 7.87 -9.78 -25.89
N ILE A 286 8.38 -10.18 -24.76
CA ILE A 286 7.58 -10.61 -23.61
C ILE A 286 8.10 -9.84 -22.40
N ASP A 287 7.19 -9.14 -21.77
CA ASP A 287 7.34 -8.54 -20.48
C ASP A 287 6.43 -9.31 -19.53
N TYR A 288 6.94 -9.76 -18.43
CA TYR A 288 6.16 -10.54 -17.45
C TYR A 288 5.55 -9.66 -16.36
N GLY A 289 5.87 -8.38 -16.37
CA GLY A 289 5.54 -7.50 -15.27
C GLY A 289 6.38 -7.75 -14.01
N THR A 290 6.01 -7.13 -12.92
CA THR A 290 6.70 -7.20 -11.61
C THR A 290 6.55 -8.56 -10.93
N ASP A 291 5.53 -9.31 -11.27
CA ASP A 291 5.27 -10.67 -10.78
C ASP A 291 6.33 -11.69 -11.18
N GLY A 292 7.10 -11.40 -12.23
CA GLY A 292 8.16 -12.24 -12.72
C GLY A 292 7.72 -13.29 -13.74
N PRO A 293 8.65 -14.14 -14.22
CA PRO A 293 8.43 -14.98 -15.39
C PRO A 293 7.47 -16.14 -15.12
N GLY A 294 6.43 -16.22 -15.93
CA GLY A 294 5.48 -17.32 -16.02
C GLY A 294 5.69 -18.18 -17.29
N ASP A 295 4.65 -18.92 -17.67
CA ASP A 295 4.64 -19.80 -18.85
C ASP A 295 4.30 -19.03 -20.13
N VAL A 296 5.03 -19.30 -21.20
CA VAL A 296 4.75 -18.76 -22.53
C VAL A 296 4.33 -19.87 -23.47
N THR A 297 3.21 -19.69 -24.15
CA THR A 297 2.72 -20.62 -25.16
C THR A 297 2.63 -19.96 -26.52
N TYR A 298 3.02 -20.69 -27.56
CA TYR A 298 2.98 -20.24 -28.93
C TYR A 298 2.03 -21.10 -29.77
N ALA A 299 1.26 -20.48 -30.63
CA ALA A 299 0.42 -21.19 -31.60
C ALA A 299 0.50 -20.53 -32.97
N LEU A 300 0.61 -21.36 -34.03
CA LEU A 300 0.49 -20.92 -35.41
C LEU A 300 -0.86 -21.35 -35.96
N ALA A 301 -1.52 -20.45 -36.64
CA ALA A 301 -2.77 -20.76 -37.33
C ALA A 301 -2.78 -20.17 -38.74
N LEU A 302 -3.46 -20.86 -39.66
CA LEU A 302 -3.72 -20.31 -40.99
C LEU A 302 -4.93 -19.38 -40.92
N LYS A 303 -4.73 -18.12 -41.33
CA LYS A 303 -5.83 -17.17 -41.51
C LYS A 303 -6.35 -17.29 -42.92
N VAL A 304 -7.64 -17.53 -43.06
CA VAL A 304 -8.35 -17.53 -44.35
C VAL A 304 -9.17 -16.25 -44.39
N ASP A 305 -8.90 -15.38 -45.38
CA ASP A 305 -9.64 -14.13 -45.59
C ASP A 305 -10.99 -14.37 -46.23
#